data_cc2a4cb167654e5d64b31725ea230c5a
#
_entry.id   cc2a4cb167654e5d64b31725ea230c5a
#
_cell.length_a   1.000
_cell.length_b   1.000
_cell.length_c   1.000
_cell.angle_alpha   90.00
_cell.angle_beta   90.00
_cell.angle_gamma   90.00
#
_symmetry.space_group_name_H-M   'P 1'
#
loop_
_entity.id
_entity.type
_entity.pdbx_description
1 polymer ?
#
loop_
_entity_poly.entity_id
_entity_poly.type
_entity_poly.pdbx_seq_one_letter_code
_entity_poly.pdbx_strand_id
1 'polypeptide(L)'
;MLRNAFLIFLAVGSYGLLHSLTASHQAKQWVRQHLGEAAFRWYRLAYNVVFTLLLLPLLGLPAALPDRVLYVIHPPWVYVTTALQIAGLALAIDATLRTDLWAFLGLRPEKPAQEAHLVIRGAYRWVRHPMYSGSLLFIWLMPAMTLNTALFYAALTLYIIIGAYFEERKLLAEYGEAYRAYQQKVPMLIPRWPRKP
;
A
#
# COMPACT_ATOMS: atom_id res chain seq x y z
N MET A 1 25.72 8.09 -6.93
CA MET A 1 24.71 8.15 -5.86
C MET A 1 23.52 9.02 -6.22
N LEU A 2 23.69 10.32 -6.47
CA LEU A 2 22.56 11.22 -6.81
C LEU A 2 21.76 10.77 -8.02
N ARG A 3 22.42 10.28 -9.08
CA ARG A 3 21.75 9.75 -10.27
C ARG A 3 20.84 8.56 -9.93
N ASN A 4 21.30 7.60 -9.12
CA ASN A 4 20.50 6.43 -8.75
C ASN A 4 19.29 6.84 -7.89
N ALA A 5 19.51 7.73 -6.91
CA ALA A 5 18.42 8.29 -6.11
C ALA A 5 17.37 8.95 -7.00
N PHE A 6 17.81 9.83 -7.92
CA PHE A 6 16.92 10.50 -8.86
C PHE A 6 16.11 9.50 -9.70
N LEU A 7 16.77 8.49 -10.30
CA LEU A 7 16.11 7.48 -11.13
C LEU A 7 15.09 6.66 -10.33
N ILE A 8 15.45 6.24 -9.10
CA ILE A 8 14.57 5.46 -8.23
C ILE A 8 13.34 6.28 -7.83
N PHE A 9 13.53 7.51 -7.33
CA PHE A 9 12.42 8.37 -6.94
C PHE A 9 11.55 8.78 -8.12
N LEU A 10 12.14 9.04 -9.29
CA LEU A 10 11.40 9.31 -10.52
C LEU A 10 10.56 8.09 -10.95
N ALA A 11 11.14 6.90 -10.95
CA ALA A 11 10.44 5.68 -11.35
C ALA A 11 9.29 5.35 -10.39
N VAL A 12 9.54 5.36 -9.07
CA VAL A 12 8.49 5.13 -8.07
C VAL A 12 7.43 6.22 -8.11
N GLY A 13 7.84 7.49 -8.24
CA GLY A 13 6.92 8.62 -8.34
C GLY A 13 6.04 8.55 -9.59
N SER A 14 6.63 8.23 -10.76
CA SER A 14 5.89 8.07 -12.02
C SER A 14 4.91 6.89 -11.94
N TYR A 15 5.36 5.74 -11.43
CA TYR A 15 4.50 4.59 -11.18
C TYR A 15 3.34 4.97 -10.24
N GLY A 16 3.64 5.58 -9.10
CA GLY A 16 2.64 5.98 -8.12
C GLY A 16 1.65 7.00 -8.65
N LEU A 17 2.11 7.97 -9.44
CA LEU A 17 1.25 8.97 -10.08
C LEU A 17 0.30 8.32 -11.08
N LEU A 18 0.82 7.50 -12.00
CA LEU A 18 0.00 6.79 -12.99
C LEU A 18 -1.01 5.87 -12.31
N HIS A 19 -0.57 5.11 -11.30
CA HIS A 19 -1.43 4.23 -10.51
C HIS A 19 -2.56 5.02 -9.83
N SER A 20 -2.26 6.16 -9.21
CA SER A 20 -3.25 6.97 -8.50
C SER A 20 -4.22 7.67 -9.46
N LEU A 21 -3.72 8.20 -10.59
CA LEU A 21 -4.56 8.85 -11.59
C LEU A 21 -5.55 7.87 -12.21
N THR A 22 -5.09 6.69 -12.59
CA THR A 22 -5.97 5.65 -13.17
C THR A 22 -6.93 5.03 -12.14
N ALA A 23 -6.57 4.99 -10.84
CA ALA A 23 -7.48 4.56 -9.78
C ALA A 23 -8.55 5.60 -9.41
N SER A 24 -8.43 6.84 -9.91
CA SER A 24 -9.30 7.97 -9.55
C SER A 24 -10.75 7.78 -10.02
N HIS A 25 -11.69 8.46 -9.34
CA HIS A 25 -13.09 8.50 -9.77
C HIS A 25 -13.24 9.09 -11.18
N GLN A 26 -12.45 10.10 -11.52
CA GLN A 26 -12.48 10.74 -12.83
C GLN A 26 -12.10 9.76 -13.94
N ALA A 27 -11.02 8.98 -13.77
CA ALA A 27 -10.63 7.96 -14.72
C ALA A 27 -11.70 6.87 -14.88
N LYS A 28 -12.27 6.40 -13.77
CA LYS A 28 -13.37 5.42 -13.77
C LYS A 28 -14.61 5.95 -14.49
N GLN A 29 -15.00 7.19 -14.24
CA GLN A 29 -16.13 7.83 -14.92
C GLN A 29 -15.86 8.02 -16.41
N TRP A 30 -14.65 8.45 -16.78
CA TRP A 30 -14.25 8.60 -18.18
C TRP A 30 -14.38 7.27 -18.95
N VAL A 31 -13.87 6.17 -18.37
CA VAL A 31 -13.98 4.83 -18.98
C VAL A 31 -15.45 4.44 -19.16
N ARG A 32 -16.28 4.66 -18.13
CA ARG A 32 -17.70 4.33 -18.18
C ARG A 32 -18.44 5.11 -19.26
N GLN A 33 -18.13 6.40 -19.41
CA GLN A 33 -18.77 7.29 -20.37
C GLN A 33 -18.34 7.04 -21.82
N HIS A 34 -17.06 6.75 -22.07
CA HIS A 34 -16.51 6.66 -23.42
C HIS A 34 -16.37 5.23 -23.92
N LEU A 35 -16.14 4.25 -23.05
CA LEU A 35 -15.96 2.85 -23.42
C LEU A 35 -17.15 1.96 -23.01
N GLY A 36 -18.11 2.53 -22.27
CA GLY A 36 -19.35 1.86 -21.86
C GLY A 36 -19.20 0.92 -20.65
N GLU A 37 -20.34 0.39 -20.20
CA GLU A 37 -20.44 -0.46 -19.00
C GLU A 37 -19.71 -1.81 -19.17
N ALA A 38 -19.65 -2.36 -20.37
CA ALA A 38 -18.95 -3.61 -20.64
C ALA A 38 -17.44 -3.48 -20.40
N ALA A 39 -16.82 -2.40 -20.87
CA ALA A 39 -15.42 -2.11 -20.62
C ALA A 39 -15.18 -1.76 -19.14
N PHE A 40 -16.07 -0.98 -18.54
CA PHE A 40 -15.97 -0.59 -17.12
C PHE A 40 -15.99 -1.79 -16.18
N ARG A 41 -16.75 -2.84 -16.49
CA ARG A 41 -16.80 -4.09 -15.72
C ARG A 41 -15.42 -4.75 -15.56
N TRP A 42 -14.59 -4.67 -16.60
CA TRP A 42 -13.23 -5.27 -16.61
C TRP A 42 -12.12 -4.29 -16.24
N TYR A 43 -12.46 -3.01 -16.09
CA TYR A 43 -11.48 -1.95 -15.85
C TYR A 43 -10.58 -2.23 -14.65
N ARG A 44 -11.15 -2.66 -13.53
CA ARG A 44 -10.41 -2.94 -12.30
C ARG A 44 -9.46 -4.13 -12.46
N LEU A 45 -9.90 -5.19 -13.13
CA LEU A 45 -9.03 -6.35 -13.41
C LEU A 45 -7.88 -5.94 -14.34
N ALA A 46 -8.17 -5.27 -15.44
CA ALA A 46 -7.16 -4.77 -16.37
C ALA A 46 -6.16 -3.84 -15.68
N TYR A 47 -6.67 -2.91 -14.86
CA TYR A 47 -5.86 -2.04 -14.02
C TYR A 47 -4.91 -2.84 -13.10
N ASN A 48 -5.41 -3.82 -12.37
CA ASN A 48 -4.60 -4.64 -11.48
C ASN A 48 -3.53 -5.42 -12.25
N VAL A 49 -3.87 -6.02 -13.39
CA VAL A 49 -2.91 -6.74 -14.25
C VAL A 49 -1.82 -5.80 -14.77
N VAL A 50 -2.19 -4.66 -15.33
CA VAL A 50 -1.23 -3.69 -15.90
C VAL A 50 -0.28 -3.19 -14.81
N PHE A 51 -0.79 -2.77 -13.65
CA PHE A 51 0.08 -2.26 -12.58
C PHE A 51 0.89 -3.35 -11.90
N THR A 52 0.42 -4.60 -11.84
CA THR A 52 1.25 -5.74 -11.42
C THR A 52 2.41 -5.97 -12.40
N LEU A 53 2.16 -5.94 -13.71
CA LEU A 53 3.21 -6.10 -14.71
C LEU A 53 4.22 -4.93 -14.68
N LEU A 54 3.76 -3.70 -14.50
CA LEU A 54 4.62 -2.52 -14.37
C LEU A 54 5.42 -2.52 -13.05
N LEU A 55 4.92 -3.18 -12.01
CA LEU A 55 5.63 -3.32 -10.74
C LEU A 55 6.87 -4.20 -10.88
N LEU A 56 6.86 -5.24 -11.73
CA LEU A 56 7.97 -6.19 -11.87
C LEU A 56 9.30 -5.50 -12.24
N PRO A 57 9.39 -4.70 -13.34
CA PRO A 57 10.61 -3.97 -13.65
C PRO A 57 10.98 -2.93 -12.58
N LEU A 58 9.98 -2.35 -11.91
CA LEU A 58 10.22 -1.40 -10.83
C LEU A 58 10.90 -2.07 -9.62
N LEU A 59 10.50 -3.30 -9.26
CA LEU A 59 11.14 -4.09 -8.21
C LEU A 59 12.57 -4.50 -8.57
N GLY A 60 12.86 -4.71 -9.86
CA GLY A 60 14.21 -5.03 -10.35
C GLY A 60 15.16 -3.82 -10.42
N LEU A 61 14.63 -2.59 -10.40
CA LEU A 61 15.41 -1.37 -10.60
C LEU A 61 16.56 -1.19 -9.61
N PRO A 62 16.42 -1.41 -8.28
CA PRO A 62 17.54 -1.31 -7.36
C PRO A 62 18.72 -2.20 -7.72
N ALA A 63 18.46 -3.45 -8.15
CA ALA A 63 19.49 -4.42 -8.52
C ALA A 63 20.12 -4.13 -9.91
N ALA A 64 19.43 -3.42 -10.79
CA ALA A 64 19.92 -3.05 -12.11
C ALA A 64 20.91 -1.86 -12.09
N LEU A 65 21.03 -1.15 -10.98
CA LEU A 65 21.88 0.02 -10.84
C LEU A 65 23.14 -0.31 -10.02
N PRO A 66 24.32 0.31 -10.29
CA PRO A 66 25.49 0.17 -9.44
C PRO A 66 25.15 0.47 -7.99
N ASP A 67 25.49 -0.43 -7.06
CA ASP A 67 25.03 -0.38 -5.70
C ASP A 67 26.13 -0.67 -4.68
N ARG A 68 25.87 -0.44 -3.40
CA ARG A 68 26.73 -0.81 -2.28
C ARG A 68 25.90 -1.35 -1.12
N VAL A 69 26.42 -2.36 -0.45
CA VAL A 69 25.82 -2.91 0.77
C VAL A 69 25.94 -1.87 1.91
N LEU A 70 24.83 -1.61 2.59
CA LEU A 70 24.78 -0.78 3.80
C LEU A 70 24.98 -1.63 5.05
N TYR A 71 24.24 -2.74 5.14
CA TYR A 71 24.38 -3.71 6.22
C TYR A 71 23.90 -5.11 5.81
N VAL A 72 24.39 -6.09 6.56
CA VAL A 72 23.88 -7.46 6.59
C VAL A 72 23.70 -7.85 8.06
N ILE A 73 22.52 -8.32 8.41
CA ILE A 73 22.20 -8.77 9.77
C ILE A 73 22.56 -10.25 9.87
N HIS A 74 23.45 -10.58 10.84
CA HIS A 74 23.91 -11.96 11.08
C HIS A 74 23.12 -12.61 12.24
N PRO A 75 23.20 -13.97 12.39
CA PRO A 75 22.69 -14.64 13.57
C PRO A 75 23.26 -14.10 14.88
N PRO A 76 22.45 -14.02 15.95
CA PRO A 76 21.06 -14.51 16.03
C PRO A 76 20.01 -13.50 15.52
N TRP A 77 20.38 -12.25 15.25
CA TRP A 77 19.44 -11.15 14.95
C TRP A 77 18.68 -11.31 13.65
N VAL A 78 19.27 -12.02 12.67
CA VAL A 78 18.57 -12.34 11.41
C VAL A 78 17.28 -13.14 11.66
N TYR A 79 17.26 -14.03 12.63
CA TYR A 79 16.06 -14.81 12.96
C TYR A 79 14.95 -13.91 13.53
N VAL A 80 15.33 -12.92 14.34
CA VAL A 80 14.38 -11.95 14.91
C VAL A 80 13.78 -11.09 13.82
N THR A 81 14.61 -10.51 12.94
CA THR A 81 14.13 -9.66 11.84
C THR A 81 13.27 -10.45 10.86
N THR A 82 13.65 -11.67 10.52
CA THR A 82 12.84 -12.55 9.64
C THR A 82 11.50 -12.91 10.28
N ALA A 83 11.47 -13.22 11.57
CA ALA A 83 10.21 -13.47 12.27
C ALA A 83 9.29 -12.25 12.26
N LEU A 84 9.83 -11.05 12.47
CA LEU A 84 9.07 -9.80 12.38
C LEU A 84 8.63 -9.50 10.95
N GLN A 85 9.42 -9.82 9.92
CA GLN A 85 8.99 -9.73 8.52
C GLN A 85 7.80 -10.64 8.22
N ILE A 86 7.86 -11.90 8.69
CA ILE A 86 6.75 -12.85 8.54
C ILE A 86 5.50 -12.32 9.24
N ALA A 87 5.64 -11.75 10.45
CA ALA A 87 4.54 -11.12 11.17
C ALA A 87 3.97 -9.92 10.40
N GLY A 88 4.82 -9.08 9.79
CA GLY A 88 4.40 -7.96 8.94
C GLY A 88 3.63 -8.44 7.70
N LEU A 89 4.12 -9.47 7.04
CA LEU A 89 3.44 -10.08 5.89
C LEU A 89 2.09 -10.69 6.29
N ALA A 90 2.04 -11.43 7.40
CA ALA A 90 0.81 -12.00 7.94
C ALA A 90 -0.22 -10.91 8.27
N LEU A 91 0.23 -9.79 8.85
CA LEU A 91 -0.61 -8.62 9.12
C LEU A 91 -1.19 -8.03 7.84
N ALA A 92 -0.38 -7.85 6.78
CA ALA A 92 -0.82 -7.32 5.50
C ALA A 92 -1.83 -8.25 4.81
N ILE A 93 -1.60 -9.57 4.86
CA ILE A 93 -2.50 -10.58 4.31
C ILE A 93 -3.82 -10.60 5.09
N ASP A 94 -3.80 -10.67 6.43
CA ASP A 94 -5.02 -10.64 7.26
C ASP A 94 -5.86 -9.39 6.98
N ALA A 95 -5.22 -8.24 6.88
CA ALA A 95 -5.89 -6.98 6.56
C ALA A 95 -6.59 -7.05 5.19
N THR A 96 -5.91 -7.58 4.17
CA THR A 96 -6.47 -7.73 2.82
C THR A 96 -7.63 -8.72 2.79
N LEU A 97 -7.53 -9.85 3.50
CA LEU A 97 -8.60 -10.86 3.58
C LEU A 97 -9.85 -10.37 4.33
N ARG A 98 -9.73 -9.34 5.17
CA ARG A 98 -10.88 -8.71 5.84
C ARG A 98 -11.63 -7.72 4.97
N THR A 99 -11.05 -7.31 3.86
CA THR A 99 -11.72 -6.53 2.82
C THR A 99 -12.40 -7.47 1.82
N ASP A 100 -13.15 -6.91 0.87
CA ASP A 100 -13.71 -7.69 -0.23
C ASP A 100 -12.61 -8.05 -1.25
N LEU A 101 -11.90 -9.16 -1.00
CA LEU A 101 -10.77 -9.61 -1.82
C LEU A 101 -11.15 -9.74 -3.32
N TRP A 102 -12.34 -10.28 -3.62
CA TRP A 102 -12.76 -10.49 -5.01
C TRP A 102 -13.04 -9.17 -5.72
N ALA A 103 -13.67 -8.23 -5.03
CA ALA A 103 -13.84 -6.88 -5.54
C ALA A 103 -12.50 -6.14 -5.61
N PHE A 104 -11.61 -6.31 -4.64
CA PHE A 104 -10.26 -5.75 -4.65
C PHE A 104 -9.44 -6.22 -5.87
N LEU A 105 -9.50 -7.51 -6.19
CA LEU A 105 -8.85 -8.09 -7.37
C LEU A 105 -9.53 -7.71 -8.71
N GLY A 106 -10.74 -7.14 -8.68
CA GLY A 106 -11.51 -6.80 -9.87
C GLY A 106 -12.23 -7.99 -10.49
N LEU A 107 -12.39 -9.08 -9.76
CA LEU A 107 -13.09 -10.30 -10.21
C LEU A 107 -14.60 -10.23 -9.99
N ARG A 108 -15.06 -9.27 -9.19
CA ARG A 108 -16.48 -8.91 -9.07
C ARG A 108 -16.64 -7.40 -8.85
N PRO A 109 -17.83 -6.83 -9.13
CA PRO A 109 -18.12 -5.42 -8.89
C PRO A 109 -17.93 -5.02 -7.42
N GLU A 110 -17.52 -3.78 -7.17
CA GLU A 110 -17.55 -3.18 -5.83
C GLU A 110 -19.00 -3.11 -5.34
N LYS A 111 -19.20 -3.32 -4.05
CA LYS A 111 -20.51 -3.11 -3.44
C LYS A 111 -20.88 -1.62 -3.49
N PRO A 112 -22.16 -1.30 -3.63
CA PRO A 112 -22.64 0.07 -3.49
C PRO A 112 -22.18 0.68 -2.14
N ALA A 113 -21.86 1.97 -2.13
CA ALA A 113 -21.39 2.67 -0.92
C ALA A 113 -22.39 2.53 0.27
N GLN A 114 -23.68 2.43 -0.02
CA GLN A 114 -24.73 2.22 1.00
C GLN A 114 -24.66 0.89 1.72
N GLU A 115 -24.03 -0.12 1.11
CA GLU A 115 -23.84 -1.46 1.68
C GLU A 115 -22.43 -1.66 2.26
N ALA A 116 -21.54 -0.69 2.09
CA ALA A 116 -20.17 -0.75 2.59
C ALA A 116 -20.16 -0.40 4.08
N HIS A 117 -19.62 -1.32 4.89
CA HIS A 117 -19.45 -1.09 6.33
C HIS A 117 -17.99 -0.82 6.67
N LEU A 118 -17.76 0.17 7.52
CA LEU A 118 -16.44 0.47 8.04
C LEU A 118 -15.91 -0.72 8.86
N VAL A 119 -14.80 -1.32 8.41
CA VAL A 119 -14.18 -2.46 9.09
C VAL A 119 -13.29 -1.95 10.22
N ILE A 120 -13.68 -2.23 11.48
CA ILE A 120 -12.92 -1.84 12.70
C ILE A 120 -12.48 -3.08 13.49
N ARG A 121 -12.41 -4.27 12.86
CA ARG A 121 -12.11 -5.56 13.50
C ARG A 121 -10.65 -6.00 13.25
N GLY A 122 -10.14 -6.85 14.12
CA GLY A 122 -8.78 -7.41 13.98
C GLY A 122 -7.71 -6.32 14.05
N ALA A 123 -6.79 -6.32 13.11
CA ALA A 123 -5.68 -5.37 13.02
C ALA A 123 -6.14 -3.91 12.88
N TYR A 124 -7.32 -3.66 12.35
CA TYR A 124 -7.92 -2.32 12.25
C TYR A 124 -8.25 -1.67 13.61
N ARG A 125 -8.19 -2.43 14.72
CA ARG A 125 -8.26 -1.88 16.08
C ARG A 125 -6.96 -1.20 16.52
N TRP A 126 -5.84 -1.57 15.90
CA TRP A 126 -4.51 -1.09 16.30
C TRP A 126 -4.00 0.02 15.41
N VAL A 127 -4.25 -0.09 14.10
CA VAL A 127 -3.91 0.91 13.10
C VAL A 127 -5.01 0.96 12.03
N ARG A 128 -5.21 2.14 11.43
CA ARG A 128 -6.24 2.31 10.40
C ARG A 128 -5.86 1.68 9.06
N HIS A 129 -4.56 1.56 8.77
CA HIS A 129 -4.05 0.98 7.52
C HIS A 129 -3.11 -0.22 7.81
N PRO A 130 -3.64 -1.33 8.35
CA PRO A 130 -2.81 -2.46 8.75
C PRO A 130 -2.08 -3.14 7.59
N MET A 131 -2.63 -3.12 6.37
CA MET A 131 -1.96 -3.60 5.17
C MET A 131 -0.68 -2.78 4.91
N TYR A 132 -0.76 -1.45 4.98
CA TYR A 132 0.40 -0.58 4.80
C TYR A 132 1.42 -0.73 5.93
N SER A 133 0.95 -0.83 7.17
CA SER A 133 1.82 -1.05 8.34
C SER A 133 2.60 -2.35 8.23
N GLY A 134 1.93 -3.44 7.84
CA GLY A 134 2.57 -4.74 7.61
C GLY A 134 3.57 -4.71 6.47
N SER A 135 3.24 -4.05 5.36
CA SER A 135 4.15 -3.87 4.22
C SER A 135 5.40 -3.07 4.60
N LEU A 136 5.24 -1.97 5.34
CA LEU A 136 6.38 -1.17 5.83
C LEU A 136 7.26 -1.97 6.79
N LEU A 137 6.66 -2.72 7.71
CA LEU A 137 7.39 -3.61 8.61
C LEU A 137 8.19 -4.66 7.82
N PHE A 138 7.59 -5.25 6.80
CA PHE A 138 8.23 -6.25 5.94
C PHE A 138 9.45 -5.68 5.22
N ILE A 139 9.34 -4.54 4.53
CA ILE A 139 10.43 -4.00 3.71
C ILE A 139 11.57 -3.42 4.56
N TRP A 140 11.28 -2.77 5.69
CA TRP A 140 12.32 -2.14 6.51
C TRP A 140 13.09 -3.11 7.44
N LEU A 141 12.59 -4.34 7.61
CA LEU A 141 13.27 -5.37 8.40
C LEU A 141 14.08 -6.36 7.52
N MET A 142 14.36 -6.02 6.25
CA MET A 142 15.17 -6.86 5.37
C MET A 142 16.54 -7.13 6.00
N PRO A 143 16.97 -8.42 6.07
CA PRO A 143 18.24 -8.80 6.69
C PRO A 143 19.47 -8.25 5.98
N ALA A 144 19.36 -7.99 4.69
CA ALA A 144 20.41 -7.33 3.91
C ALA A 144 19.83 -6.08 3.25
N MET A 145 20.55 -4.98 3.38
CA MET A 145 20.13 -3.69 2.82
C MET A 145 21.26 -3.09 2.00
N THR A 146 20.95 -2.71 0.78
CA THR A 146 21.83 -1.93 -0.07
C THR A 146 21.35 -0.47 -0.13
N LEU A 147 22.19 0.42 -0.62
CA LEU A 147 21.82 1.84 -0.74
C LEU A 147 20.63 2.04 -1.68
N ASN A 148 20.63 1.38 -2.85
CA ASN A 148 19.54 1.51 -3.81
C ASN A 148 18.24 0.91 -3.27
N THR A 149 18.32 -0.20 -2.54
CA THR A 149 17.16 -0.80 -1.86
C THR A 149 16.60 0.13 -0.78
N ALA A 150 17.46 0.75 0.03
CA ALA A 150 17.03 1.72 1.03
C ALA A 150 16.36 2.95 0.41
N LEU A 151 16.91 3.49 -0.71
CA LEU A 151 16.32 4.59 -1.45
C LEU A 151 14.95 4.20 -2.05
N PHE A 152 14.86 2.98 -2.59
CA PHE A 152 13.62 2.45 -3.13
C PHE A 152 12.54 2.30 -2.04
N TYR A 153 12.91 1.76 -0.87
CA TYR A 153 11.98 1.63 0.26
C TYR A 153 11.59 3.00 0.84
N ALA A 154 12.49 3.97 0.84
CA ALA A 154 12.15 5.34 1.22
C ALA A 154 11.13 5.97 0.25
N ALA A 155 11.33 5.79 -1.06
CA ALA A 155 10.38 6.26 -2.07
C ALA A 155 9.01 5.56 -1.95
N LEU A 156 8.99 4.24 -1.74
CA LEU A 156 7.75 3.47 -1.48
C LEU A 156 7.07 3.93 -0.19
N THR A 157 7.84 4.20 0.87
CA THR A 157 7.29 4.71 2.14
C THR A 157 6.58 6.05 1.94
N LEU A 158 7.20 6.97 1.22
CA LEU A 158 6.56 8.25 0.86
C LEU A 158 5.29 8.04 0.05
N TYR A 159 5.32 7.16 -0.94
CA TYR A 159 4.15 6.81 -1.74
C TYR A 159 3.01 6.25 -0.88
N ILE A 160 3.32 5.32 0.04
CA ILE A 160 2.34 4.74 0.97
C ILE A 160 1.74 5.82 1.89
N ILE A 161 2.55 6.70 2.47
CA ILE A 161 2.07 7.77 3.37
C ILE A 161 1.14 8.72 2.61
N ILE A 162 1.54 9.14 1.41
CA ILE A 162 0.72 10.02 0.55
C ILE A 162 -0.58 9.30 0.16
N GLY A 163 -0.49 8.03 -0.25
CA GLY A 163 -1.65 7.21 -0.60
C GLY A 163 -2.63 7.07 0.55
N ALA A 164 -2.13 6.74 1.74
CA ALA A 164 -2.94 6.64 2.95
C ALA A 164 -3.66 7.96 3.28
N TYR A 165 -2.98 9.09 3.13
CA TYR A 165 -3.59 10.39 3.34
C TYR A 165 -4.77 10.66 2.39
N PHE A 166 -4.62 10.35 1.10
CA PHE A 166 -5.71 10.49 0.14
C PHE A 166 -6.84 9.49 0.36
N GLU A 167 -6.51 8.26 0.77
CA GLU A 167 -7.49 7.23 1.13
C GLU A 167 -8.32 7.69 2.34
N GLU A 168 -7.71 8.23 3.39
CA GLU A 168 -8.42 8.76 4.55
C GLU A 168 -9.40 9.89 4.19
N ARG A 169 -9.04 10.75 3.24
CA ARG A 169 -9.97 11.78 2.74
C ARG A 169 -11.19 11.19 2.04
N LYS A 170 -11.00 10.10 1.29
CA LYS A 170 -12.13 9.38 0.65
C LYS A 170 -13.01 8.70 1.70
N LEU A 171 -12.39 8.02 2.67
CA LEU A 171 -13.12 7.34 3.76
C LEU A 171 -13.88 8.34 4.64
N LEU A 172 -13.31 9.52 4.89
CA LEU A 172 -14.01 10.59 5.61
C LEU A 172 -15.21 11.13 4.82
N ALA A 173 -15.09 11.27 3.50
CA ALA A 173 -16.20 11.67 2.63
C ALA A 173 -17.31 10.60 2.56
N GLU A 174 -16.93 9.31 2.63
CA GLU A 174 -17.85 8.18 2.54
C GLU A 174 -18.57 7.88 3.87
N TYR A 175 -17.82 7.84 4.99
CA TYR A 175 -18.34 7.41 6.31
C TYR A 175 -18.57 8.57 7.30
N GLY A 176 -18.18 9.81 6.96
CA GLY A 176 -18.43 11.01 7.75
C GLY A 176 -17.94 10.92 9.18
N GLU A 177 -18.83 11.23 10.14
CA GLU A 177 -18.51 11.28 11.58
C GLU A 177 -18.09 9.91 12.16
N ALA A 178 -18.57 8.79 11.60
CA ALA A 178 -18.15 7.47 12.03
C ALA A 178 -16.65 7.25 11.78
N TYR A 179 -16.13 7.69 10.62
CA TYR A 179 -14.71 7.61 10.33
C TYR A 179 -13.91 8.62 11.16
N ARG A 180 -14.44 9.83 11.38
CA ARG A 180 -13.79 10.82 12.24
C ARG A 180 -13.60 10.32 13.66
N ALA A 181 -14.62 9.71 14.26
CA ALA A 181 -14.53 9.08 15.57
C ALA A 181 -13.51 7.94 15.63
N TYR A 182 -13.37 7.19 14.53
CA TYR A 182 -12.38 6.15 14.39
C TYR A 182 -10.97 6.73 14.31
N GLN A 183 -10.75 7.81 13.54
CA GLN A 183 -9.46 8.51 13.44
C GLN A 183 -8.95 9.03 14.80
N GLN A 184 -9.86 9.49 15.65
CA GLN A 184 -9.49 9.99 16.99
C GLN A 184 -8.97 8.89 17.92
N LYS A 185 -9.45 7.65 17.75
CA LYS A 185 -9.14 6.52 18.62
C LYS A 185 -7.98 5.67 18.12
N VAL A 186 -7.82 5.54 16.81
CA VAL A 186 -6.87 4.60 16.20
C VAL A 186 -5.86 5.38 15.34
N PRO A 187 -4.54 5.15 15.53
CA PRO A 187 -3.51 5.81 14.73
C PRO A 187 -3.48 5.28 13.29
N MET A 188 -2.87 6.06 12.37
CA MET A 188 -2.85 5.74 10.95
C MET A 188 -2.03 4.48 10.63
N LEU A 189 -0.73 4.47 10.94
CA LEU A 189 0.22 3.43 10.52
C LEU A 189 0.97 2.77 11.68
N ILE A 190 1.32 3.53 12.73
CA ILE A 190 2.15 3.03 13.83
C ILE A 190 1.27 2.87 15.06
N PRO A 191 1.16 1.65 15.63
CA PRO A 191 0.38 1.43 16.83
C PRO A 191 0.83 2.34 17.98
N ARG A 192 -0.11 2.96 18.65
CA ARG A 192 0.20 3.69 19.88
C ARG A 192 -0.03 2.77 21.07
N TRP A 193 0.88 2.79 22.03
CA TRP A 193 0.62 2.14 23.29
C TRP A 193 -0.63 2.76 23.92
N PRO A 194 -1.59 1.94 24.39
CA PRO A 194 -2.79 2.50 25.01
C PRO A 194 -2.38 3.41 26.17
N ARG A 195 -2.72 4.71 26.07
CA ARG A 195 -2.60 5.59 27.23
C ARG A 195 -3.58 5.05 28.25
N LYS A 196 -3.09 4.72 29.44
CA LYS A 196 -3.97 4.42 30.58
C LYS A 196 -4.93 5.61 30.75
N PRO A 197 -6.23 5.32 30.98
CA PRO A 197 -7.21 6.38 31.26
C PRO A 197 -6.83 7.22 32.46
#